data_1284b1f615a2aff02e1349b820b886d0
#
_entry.id   1284b1f615a2aff02e1349b820b886d0
#
_cell.length_a   1.000
_cell.length_b   1.000
_cell.length_c   1.000
_cell.angle_alpha   90.00
_cell.angle_beta   90.00
_cell.angle_gamma   90.00
#
_symmetry.space_group_name_H-M   'P 1'
#
loop_
_entity.id
_entity.type
_entity.pdbx_description
1 polymer ?
#
loop_
_entity_poly.entity_id
_entity_poly.type
_entity_poly.pdbx_seq_one_letter_code
_entity_poly.pdbx_strand_id
1 'polypeptide(L)'
;MNEKQILKLSRQYAKKQDFSINKDKKHLNFIIKGLKKNEEKYGYIFCPCRIITGDFDNDRKIICPCVYHKKEIKKWGHCLCKLFWRK
;
A
#
# COMPACT_ATOMS: atom_id res chain seq x y z
N MET A 1 -10.21 -4.66 -8.87
CA MET A 1 -10.62 -5.00 -7.49
C MET A 1 -11.42 -3.85 -6.88
N ASN A 2 -12.38 -4.16 -6.01
CA ASN A 2 -13.05 -3.12 -5.24
C ASN A 2 -12.29 -2.80 -3.95
N GLU A 3 -12.74 -1.78 -3.22
CA GLU A 3 -12.07 -1.35 -1.99
C GLU A 3 -12.04 -2.45 -0.93
N LYS A 4 -13.11 -3.23 -0.80
CA LYS A 4 -13.16 -4.35 0.16
C LYS A 4 -12.12 -5.42 -0.15
N GLN A 5 -11.93 -5.73 -1.43
CA GLN A 5 -10.94 -6.72 -1.86
C GLN A 5 -9.50 -6.23 -1.58
N ILE A 6 -9.23 -4.96 -1.86
CA ILE A 6 -7.92 -4.36 -1.60
C ILE A 6 -7.63 -4.38 -0.09
N LEU A 7 -8.60 -3.97 0.72
CA LEU A 7 -8.45 -3.99 2.18
C LEU A 7 -8.23 -5.41 2.70
N LYS A 8 -9.00 -6.37 2.20
CA LYS A 8 -8.85 -7.78 2.59
C LYS A 8 -7.45 -8.31 2.28
N LEU A 9 -6.94 -8.05 1.07
CA LEU A 9 -5.60 -8.46 0.68
C LEU A 9 -4.54 -7.79 1.56
N SER A 10 -4.72 -6.50 1.86
CA SER A 10 -3.80 -5.77 2.74
C SER A 10 -3.77 -6.36 4.14
N ARG A 11 -4.93 -6.71 4.71
CA ARG A 11 -5.01 -7.34 6.03
C ARG A 11 -4.38 -8.72 6.05
N GLN A 12 -4.60 -9.51 5.00
CA GLN A 12 -4.00 -10.86 4.88
C GLN A 12 -2.48 -10.76 4.80
N TYR A 13 -1.98 -9.82 4.01
CA TYR A 13 -0.54 -9.60 3.89
C TYR A 13 0.07 -9.16 5.22
N ALA A 14 -0.56 -8.20 5.89
CA ALA A 14 -0.09 -7.71 7.20
C ALA A 14 -0.01 -8.85 8.22
N LYS A 15 -1.06 -9.68 8.28
CA LYS A 15 -1.09 -10.82 9.18
C LYS A 15 0.04 -11.81 8.89
N LYS A 16 0.27 -12.10 7.62
CA LYS A 16 1.32 -13.04 7.19
C LYS A 16 2.71 -12.53 7.55
N GLN A 17 2.94 -11.22 7.45
CA GLN A 17 4.23 -10.59 7.70
C GLN A 17 4.40 -10.06 9.13
N ASP A 18 3.40 -10.26 9.98
CA ASP A 18 3.38 -9.77 11.37
C ASP A 18 3.42 -8.25 11.47
N PHE A 19 2.71 -7.59 10.57
CA PHE A 19 2.48 -6.14 10.60
C PHE A 19 1.07 -5.83 11.07
N SER A 20 0.84 -4.56 11.44
CA SER A 20 -0.50 -4.02 11.69
C SER A 20 -0.95 -3.18 10.50
N ILE A 21 -2.28 -3.05 10.35
CA ILE A 21 -2.89 -2.08 9.43
C ILE A 21 -3.12 -0.78 10.20
N ASN A 22 -3.08 0.35 9.50
CA ASN A 22 -3.32 1.66 10.10
C ASN A 22 -4.66 1.66 10.85
N LYS A 23 -4.63 2.05 12.12
CA LYS A 23 -5.83 2.08 12.99
C LYS A 23 -6.70 3.30 12.76
N ASP A 24 -6.18 4.34 12.13
CA ASP A 24 -6.97 5.51 11.73
C ASP A 24 -7.79 5.16 10.49
N LYS A 25 -9.09 4.97 10.69
CA LYS A 25 -10.00 4.55 9.61
C LYS A 25 -10.08 5.56 8.48
N LYS A 26 -10.01 6.85 8.78
CA LYS A 26 -10.06 7.90 7.74
C LYS A 26 -8.84 7.82 6.84
N HIS A 27 -7.66 7.70 7.43
CA HIS A 27 -6.43 7.59 6.66
C HIS A 27 -6.37 6.27 5.88
N LEU A 28 -6.79 5.16 6.53
CA LEU A 28 -6.86 3.86 5.88
C LEU A 28 -7.77 3.91 4.65
N ASN A 29 -8.96 4.49 4.78
CA ASN A 29 -9.88 4.63 3.65
C ASN A 29 -9.28 5.47 2.53
N PHE A 30 -8.58 6.54 2.87
CA PHE A 30 -7.89 7.38 1.89
C PHE A 30 -6.86 6.58 1.09
N ILE A 31 -6.05 5.78 1.77
CA ILE A 31 -5.04 4.94 1.11
C ILE A 31 -5.70 3.90 0.21
N ILE A 32 -6.72 3.20 0.70
CA ILE A 32 -7.42 2.16 -0.05
C ILE A 32 -8.07 2.74 -1.31
N LYS A 33 -8.69 3.92 -1.20
CA LYS A 33 -9.27 4.62 -2.35
C LYS A 33 -8.19 5.00 -3.36
N GLY A 34 -7.02 5.44 -2.88
CA GLY A 34 -5.89 5.77 -3.74
C GLY A 34 -5.37 4.55 -4.50
N LEU A 35 -5.26 3.40 -3.83
CA LEU A 35 -4.86 2.15 -4.47
C LEU A 35 -5.86 1.72 -5.53
N LYS A 36 -7.15 1.79 -5.23
CA LYS A 36 -8.21 1.47 -6.20
C LYS A 36 -8.17 2.38 -7.41
N LYS A 37 -8.01 3.68 -7.20
CA LYS A 37 -7.93 4.66 -8.27
C LYS A 37 -6.73 4.38 -9.19
N ASN A 38 -5.59 4.03 -8.62
CA ASN A 38 -4.40 3.67 -9.39
C ASN A 38 -4.63 2.39 -10.19
N GLU A 39 -5.29 1.39 -9.61
CA GLU A 39 -5.63 0.17 -10.35
C GLU A 39 -6.55 0.46 -11.54
N GLU A 40 -7.57 1.28 -11.34
CA GLU A 40 -8.50 1.65 -12.42
C GLU A 40 -7.80 2.40 -13.55
N LYS A 41 -6.86 3.28 -13.20
CA LYS A 41 -6.16 4.13 -14.17
C LYS A 41 -5.00 3.42 -14.86
N TYR A 42 -4.24 2.61 -14.12
CA TYR A 42 -2.98 2.03 -14.60
C TYR A 42 -2.98 0.50 -14.66
N GLY A 43 -4.00 -0.16 -14.14
CA GLY A 43 -4.10 -1.62 -14.11
C GLY A 43 -3.44 -2.29 -12.89
N TYR A 44 -2.80 -1.52 -12.01
CA TYR A 44 -2.10 -2.03 -10.83
C TYR A 44 -2.36 -1.15 -9.61
N ILE A 45 -2.32 -1.75 -8.41
CA ILE A 45 -2.48 -1.04 -7.15
C ILE A 45 -1.17 -0.34 -6.75
N PHE A 46 -0.75 0.65 -7.54
CA PHE A 46 0.44 1.44 -7.21
C PHE A 46 0.23 2.23 -5.91
N CYS A 47 1.31 2.34 -5.11
CA CYS A 47 1.27 3.10 -3.87
C CYS A 47 0.86 4.55 -4.14
N PRO A 48 -0.19 5.06 -3.48
CA PRO A 48 -0.70 6.41 -3.76
C PRO A 48 0.23 7.53 -3.33
N CYS A 49 1.19 7.24 -2.44
CA CYS A 49 2.15 8.24 -1.95
C CYS A 49 3.43 8.31 -2.76
N ARG A 50 3.49 7.59 -3.89
CA ARG A 50 4.69 7.58 -4.74
C ARG A 50 4.36 8.07 -6.14
N ILE A 51 5.39 8.52 -6.86
CA ILE A 51 5.25 9.05 -8.21
C ILE A 51 5.26 7.90 -9.23
N ILE A 52 4.25 7.88 -10.10
CA ILE A 52 4.18 6.94 -11.22
C ILE A 52 4.85 7.61 -12.41
N THR A 53 5.90 6.96 -12.95
CA THR A 53 6.73 7.55 -14.00
C THR A 53 6.23 7.26 -15.41
N GLY A 54 5.39 6.24 -15.59
CA GLY A 54 4.95 5.75 -16.89
C GLY A 54 5.85 4.65 -17.45
N ASP A 55 6.98 4.36 -16.79
CA ASP A 55 7.87 3.25 -17.13
C ASP A 55 7.57 2.08 -16.19
N PHE A 56 6.99 1.00 -16.71
CA PHE A 56 6.58 -0.12 -15.89
C PHE A 56 7.76 -0.77 -15.13
N ASP A 57 8.95 -0.81 -15.72
CA ASP A 57 10.12 -1.39 -15.03
C ASP A 57 10.48 -0.62 -13.76
N ASN A 58 10.27 0.70 -13.75
CA ASN A 58 10.41 1.51 -12.54
C ASN A 58 9.18 1.38 -11.63
N ASP A 59 7.99 1.47 -12.21
CA ASP A 59 6.74 1.59 -11.45
C ASP A 59 6.35 0.29 -10.74
N ARG A 60 6.75 -0.87 -11.27
CA ARG A 60 6.48 -2.16 -10.61
C ARG A 60 7.02 -2.23 -9.18
N LYS A 61 8.05 -1.44 -8.87
CA LYS A 61 8.64 -1.39 -7.52
C LYS A 61 7.70 -0.76 -6.50
N ILE A 62 6.74 0.03 -6.95
CA ILE A 62 5.79 0.72 -6.08
C ILE A 62 4.39 0.12 -6.11
N ILE A 63 4.21 -1.05 -6.71
CA ILE A 63 2.98 -1.82 -6.57
C ILE A 63 2.88 -2.24 -5.10
N CYS A 64 1.75 -1.94 -4.45
CA CYS A 64 1.57 -2.22 -3.03
C CYS A 64 1.48 -3.74 -2.77
N PRO A 65 2.22 -4.28 -1.79
CA PRO A 65 3.20 -3.62 -0.94
C PRO A 65 4.49 -3.33 -1.70
N CYS A 66 4.95 -2.09 -1.63
CA CYS A 66 6.11 -1.67 -2.41
C CYS A 66 7.41 -2.32 -1.90
N VAL A 67 8.45 -2.33 -2.75
CA VAL A 67 9.73 -2.96 -2.37
C VAL A 67 10.42 -2.25 -1.20
N TYR A 68 10.01 -1.02 -0.90
CA TYR A 68 10.61 -0.20 0.15
C TYR A 68 9.95 -0.37 1.53
N HIS A 69 8.76 -1.00 1.60
CA HIS A 69 7.94 -0.98 2.81
C HIS A 69 8.61 -1.62 4.03
N LYS A 70 9.35 -2.71 3.86
CA LYS A 70 10.01 -3.39 4.99
C LYS A 70 11.07 -2.52 5.65
N LYS A 71 11.89 -1.84 4.85
CA LYS A 71 12.92 -0.92 5.36
C LYS A 71 12.27 0.28 6.04
N GLU A 72 11.19 0.80 5.46
CA GLU A 72 10.46 1.94 6.01
C GLU A 72 9.80 1.59 7.35
N ILE A 73 9.16 0.41 7.43
CA ILE A 73 8.56 -0.06 8.68
C ILE A 73 9.63 -0.22 9.77
N LYS A 74 10.78 -0.76 9.41
CA LYS A 74 11.88 -0.92 10.36
C LYS A 74 12.42 0.43 10.85
N LYS A 75 12.55 1.41 9.95
CA LYS A 75 13.14 2.72 10.25
C LYS A 75 12.14 3.65 10.96
N TRP A 76 10.91 3.72 10.46
CA TRP A 76 9.92 4.70 10.93
C TRP A 76 8.76 4.10 11.72
N GLY A 77 8.63 2.78 11.72
CA GLY A 77 7.48 2.09 12.30
C GLY A 77 6.31 1.94 11.34
N HIS A 78 6.38 2.48 10.13
CA HIS A 78 5.34 2.39 9.11
C HIS A 78 5.94 2.57 7.72
N CYS A 79 5.21 2.11 6.68
CA CYS A 79 5.60 2.41 5.31
C CYS A 79 5.24 3.86 4.95
N LEU A 80 5.71 4.35 3.78
CA LEU A 80 5.54 5.75 3.40
C LEU A 80 4.08 6.21 3.43
N CYS A 81 3.17 5.42 2.88
CA CYS A 81 1.74 5.76 2.87
C CYS A 81 1.03 5.45 4.19
N LYS A 82 1.74 4.87 5.15
CA LYS A 82 1.21 4.52 6.47
C LYS A 82 0.11 3.46 6.45
N LEU A 83 0.09 2.61 5.42
CA LEU A 83 -0.83 1.48 5.36
C LEU A 83 -0.41 0.38 6.33
N PHE A 84 0.86 -0.03 6.27
CA PHE A 84 1.43 -1.07 7.11
C PHE A 84 2.26 -0.47 8.23
N TRP A 85 2.07 -1.01 9.45
CA TRP A 85 2.72 -0.53 10.65
C TRP A 85 3.41 -1.67 11.38
N ARG A 86 4.52 -1.36 12.02
CA ARG A 86 5.16 -2.30 12.95
C ARG A 86 4.24 -2.56 14.14
N LYS A 87 4.12 -3.82 14.52
CA LYS A 87 3.38 -4.19 15.73
C LYS A 87 4.09 -3.75 17.00
#